data_25f38328f8a86bfa04d6c24fc070f884
#
_entry.id   25f38328f8a86bfa04d6c24fc070f884
#
_cell.length_a   1.000
_cell.length_b   1.000
_cell.length_c   1.000
_cell.angle_alpha   90.00
_cell.angle_beta   90.00
_cell.angle_gamma   90.00
#
_symmetry.space_group_name_H-M   'P 1'
#
loop_
_entity.id
_entity.type
_entity.pdbx_description
1 polymer ?
#
loop_
_entity_poly.entity_id
_entity_poly.type
_entity_poly.pdbx_seq_one_letter_code
_entity_poly.pdbx_strand_id
1 'polypeptide(L)'
;MDKKKQLAKNTIIIFFGRVSTQLISFFLLPLYTSYLATKEYGLVDLIQTYVTLLVPIITLELEMSIFRWLIDSRGKEKDTKKLISNNFFVLTISLLIFSILYVIVTSFINIPFRWLILVDIIICVLGGNFLQVARGFGKTLDYSISCILTGITTVVSNIILICHFGMGAEGMIISMALANFICGLYLFIRLKLYKLINFKLTDTKLLKDMYKYSIPLIPNSVSWWIVNVSDRTIISFILGSGANGLYAISNKFPTIISSLTGVFNLSWSESAALHINSPDRDEFFSDVFNTIMKLFTAMGVGMIACMPFVFPLLINTKYNDAYNYIPYLVLGSVFNVAICLYSQIYLAKKLSKQVATTAVIGAVINILINIVFIKYIGLYAAAISTAISYFVMMLYRHIDLKKYVNIKISKGFITNTIIIFSYSIFLYYQRDNLLNIINLIVVVIYAYLINRKFLFSTFKTILGKLKRK
;
A
#
# COMPACT_ATOMS: atom_id res chain seq x y z
N MET A 1 8.52 31.64 4.27
CA MET A 1 7.76 30.59 4.99
C MET A 1 8.75 29.57 5.51
N ASP A 2 8.73 29.22 6.80
CA ASP A 2 9.69 28.30 7.40
C ASP A 2 9.64 26.95 6.64
N LYS A 3 10.81 26.43 6.22
CA LYS A 3 10.93 25.16 5.47
C LYS A 3 10.21 24.00 6.16
N LYS A 4 10.20 24.00 7.50
CA LYS A 4 9.48 23.01 8.30
C LYS A 4 7.96 23.13 8.16
N LYS A 5 7.40 24.33 8.13
CA LYS A 5 5.95 24.55 7.90
C LYS A 5 5.54 24.14 6.49
N GLN A 6 6.38 24.38 5.50
CA GLN A 6 6.12 23.98 4.11
C GLN A 6 6.15 22.45 3.96
N LEU A 7 7.13 21.77 4.59
CA LEU A 7 7.21 20.33 4.60
C LEU A 7 5.97 19.70 5.25
N ALA A 8 5.60 20.16 6.45
CA ALA A 8 4.42 19.68 7.16
C ALA A 8 3.13 19.90 6.34
N LYS A 9 2.95 21.06 5.72
CA LYS A 9 1.81 21.34 4.84
C LYS A 9 1.77 20.38 3.65
N ASN A 10 2.89 20.17 2.97
CA ASN A 10 2.96 19.29 1.82
C ASN A 10 2.68 17.82 2.22
N THR A 11 3.21 17.38 3.36
CA THR A 11 2.95 16.03 3.89
C THR A 11 1.46 15.81 4.20
N ILE A 12 0.81 16.79 4.83
CA ILE A 12 -0.63 16.73 5.12
C ILE A 12 -1.45 16.68 3.82
N ILE A 13 -1.10 17.47 2.82
CA ILE A 13 -1.80 17.49 1.54
C ILE A 13 -1.69 16.13 0.83
N ILE A 14 -0.48 15.56 0.76
CA ILE A 14 -0.24 14.24 0.16
C ILE A 14 -0.97 13.14 0.96
N PHE A 15 -1.00 13.26 2.29
CA PHE A 15 -1.73 12.36 3.17
C PHE A 15 -3.22 12.31 2.82
N PHE A 16 -3.88 13.47 2.80
CA PHE A 16 -5.29 13.53 2.45
C PHE A 16 -5.57 13.00 1.04
N GLY A 17 -4.71 13.30 0.06
CA GLY A 17 -4.86 12.74 -1.29
C GLY A 17 -4.80 11.21 -1.32
N ARG A 18 -3.84 10.59 -0.64
CA ARG A 18 -3.68 9.12 -0.60
C ARG A 18 -4.75 8.42 0.25
N VAL A 19 -5.07 8.99 1.41
CA VAL A 19 -6.10 8.41 2.29
C VAL A 19 -7.48 8.48 1.64
N SER A 20 -7.79 9.56 0.91
CA SER A 20 -9.06 9.68 0.17
C SER A 20 -9.23 8.55 -0.83
N THR A 21 -8.21 8.20 -1.63
CA THR A 21 -8.32 7.09 -2.59
C THR A 21 -8.50 5.73 -1.90
N GLN A 22 -7.85 5.53 -0.76
CA GLN A 22 -8.00 4.30 0.02
C GLN A 22 -9.40 4.17 0.64
N LEU A 23 -9.93 5.26 1.20
CA LEU A 23 -11.28 5.30 1.75
C LEU A 23 -12.33 5.07 0.65
N ILE A 24 -12.16 5.67 -0.53
CA ILE A 24 -13.05 5.46 -1.68
C ILE A 24 -13.07 3.98 -2.07
N SER A 25 -11.92 3.33 -2.17
CA SER A 25 -11.84 1.90 -2.47
C SER A 25 -12.56 1.04 -1.42
N PHE A 26 -12.55 1.47 -0.16
CA PHE A 26 -13.26 0.81 0.92
C PHE A 26 -14.78 1.01 0.82
N PHE A 27 -15.24 2.23 0.55
CA PHE A 27 -16.66 2.53 0.38
C PHE A 27 -17.29 1.92 -0.88
N LEU A 28 -16.48 1.51 -1.86
CA LEU A 28 -16.94 0.78 -3.03
C LEU A 28 -17.15 -0.73 -2.78
N LEU A 29 -16.75 -1.26 -1.61
CA LEU A 29 -16.91 -2.68 -1.28
C LEU A 29 -18.37 -3.17 -1.36
N PRO A 30 -19.37 -2.46 -0.80
CA PRO A 30 -20.76 -2.87 -0.93
C PRO A 30 -21.21 -2.96 -2.39
N LEU A 31 -20.79 -2.02 -3.23
CA LEU A 31 -21.09 -2.04 -4.66
C LEU A 31 -20.47 -3.27 -5.33
N TYR A 32 -19.17 -3.46 -5.17
CA TYR A 32 -18.48 -4.57 -5.82
C TYR A 32 -19.04 -5.93 -5.38
N THR A 33 -19.25 -6.12 -4.07
CA THR A 33 -19.72 -7.41 -3.56
C THR A 33 -21.18 -7.70 -3.90
N SER A 34 -21.99 -6.67 -4.13
CA SER A 34 -23.40 -6.83 -4.55
C SER A 34 -23.53 -7.18 -6.03
N TYR A 35 -22.74 -6.53 -6.89
CA TYR A 35 -22.89 -6.63 -8.34
C TYR A 35 -21.96 -7.64 -9.00
N LEU A 36 -20.76 -7.87 -8.47
CA LEU A 36 -19.81 -8.82 -9.06
C LEU A 36 -19.90 -10.20 -8.39
N ALA A 37 -19.65 -11.25 -9.18
CA ALA A 37 -19.37 -12.58 -8.65
C ALA A 37 -17.96 -12.64 -8.05
N THR A 38 -17.71 -13.56 -7.10
CA THR A 38 -16.38 -13.75 -6.49
C THR A 38 -15.31 -14.01 -7.55
N LYS A 39 -15.65 -14.76 -8.60
CA LYS A 39 -14.76 -15.06 -9.73
C LYS A 39 -14.37 -13.81 -10.52
N GLU A 40 -15.32 -12.92 -10.78
CA GLU A 40 -15.10 -11.68 -11.51
C GLU A 40 -14.22 -10.71 -10.71
N TYR A 41 -14.56 -10.50 -9.44
CA TYR A 41 -13.77 -9.64 -8.56
C TYR A 41 -12.35 -10.16 -8.38
N GLY A 42 -12.19 -11.49 -8.20
CA GLY A 42 -10.90 -12.14 -8.09
C GLY A 42 -10.05 -12.05 -9.35
N LEU A 43 -10.68 -12.12 -10.53
CA LEU A 43 -10.00 -11.91 -11.81
C LEU A 43 -9.47 -10.47 -11.93
N VAL A 44 -10.29 -9.46 -11.63
CA VAL A 44 -9.85 -8.06 -11.68
C VAL A 44 -8.75 -7.79 -10.67
N ASP A 45 -8.85 -8.31 -9.44
CA ASP A 45 -7.81 -8.16 -8.42
C ASP A 45 -6.48 -8.80 -8.88
N LEU A 46 -6.53 -9.96 -9.53
CA LEU A 46 -5.35 -10.61 -10.09
C LEU A 46 -4.74 -9.78 -11.23
N ILE A 47 -5.57 -9.25 -12.15
CA ILE A 47 -5.12 -8.37 -13.23
C ILE A 47 -4.39 -7.15 -12.65
N GLN A 48 -5.00 -6.46 -11.68
CA GLN A 48 -4.38 -5.29 -11.04
C GLN A 48 -3.08 -5.65 -10.29
N THR A 49 -3.02 -6.85 -9.74
CA THR A 49 -1.80 -7.39 -9.14
C THR A 49 -0.66 -7.46 -10.17
N TYR A 50 -0.93 -7.95 -11.38
CA TYR A 50 0.08 -7.99 -12.44
C TYR A 50 0.36 -6.61 -13.04
N VAL A 51 -0.62 -5.72 -13.14
CA VAL A 51 -0.39 -4.32 -13.55
C VAL A 51 0.63 -3.66 -12.62
N THR A 52 0.48 -3.82 -11.30
CA THR A 52 1.44 -3.25 -10.33
C THR A 52 2.85 -3.85 -10.41
N LEU A 53 2.99 -5.09 -10.86
CA LEU A 53 4.30 -5.71 -11.14
C LEU A 53 4.93 -5.18 -12.44
N LEU A 54 4.10 -5.04 -13.48
CA LEU A 54 4.58 -4.69 -14.81
C LEU A 54 5.01 -3.23 -14.90
N VAL A 55 4.35 -2.31 -14.20
CA VAL A 55 4.68 -0.88 -14.24
C VAL A 55 6.17 -0.61 -13.99
N PRO A 56 6.79 -1.02 -12.86
CA PRO A 56 8.22 -0.77 -12.62
C PRO A 56 9.15 -1.48 -13.62
N ILE A 57 8.71 -2.61 -14.20
CA ILE A 57 9.48 -3.34 -15.22
C ILE A 57 9.42 -2.60 -16.56
N ILE A 58 8.24 -2.17 -17.00
CA ILE A 58 8.03 -1.43 -18.25
C ILE A 58 8.75 -0.10 -18.23
N THR A 59 8.62 0.65 -17.14
CA THR A 59 9.22 1.98 -16.98
C THR A 59 10.70 1.93 -16.61
N LEU A 60 11.22 0.77 -16.22
CA LEU A 60 12.55 0.61 -15.63
C LEU A 60 12.76 1.56 -14.44
N GLU A 61 11.69 1.79 -13.63
CA GLU A 61 11.66 2.74 -12.50
C GLU A 61 12.02 4.19 -12.90
N LEU A 62 11.83 4.55 -14.16
CA LEU A 62 12.20 5.88 -14.68
C LEU A 62 11.44 7.01 -13.98
N GLU A 63 10.26 6.73 -13.46
CA GLU A 63 9.47 7.66 -12.66
C GLU A 63 10.20 8.11 -11.37
N MET A 64 11.04 7.28 -10.78
CA MET A 64 11.86 7.67 -9.63
C MET A 64 13.01 8.56 -10.05
N SER A 65 13.64 8.28 -11.21
CA SER A 65 14.65 9.15 -11.78
C SER A 65 14.10 10.52 -12.11
N ILE A 66 13.01 10.59 -12.89
CA ILE A 66 12.44 11.89 -13.30
C ILE A 66 12.06 12.74 -12.09
N PHE A 67 11.45 12.13 -11.05
CA PHE A 67 11.16 12.80 -9.80
C PHE A 67 12.42 13.43 -9.19
N ARG A 68 13.51 12.66 -9.08
CA ARG A 68 14.76 13.10 -8.45
C ARG A 68 15.43 14.24 -9.23
N TRP A 69 15.57 14.08 -10.57
CA TRP A 69 16.21 15.08 -11.44
C TRP A 69 15.41 16.36 -11.55
N LEU A 70 14.08 16.30 -11.58
CA LEU A 70 13.23 17.49 -11.62
C LEU A 70 13.38 18.36 -10.37
N ILE A 71 13.67 17.77 -9.21
CA ILE A 71 13.94 18.57 -8.00
C ILE A 71 15.15 19.49 -8.21
N ASP A 72 16.22 18.98 -8.83
CA ASP A 72 17.46 19.71 -9.06
C ASP A 72 17.37 20.72 -10.23
N SER A 73 16.41 20.50 -11.14
CA SER A 73 16.17 21.38 -12.31
C SER A 73 15.12 22.47 -12.06
N ARG A 74 14.56 22.57 -10.85
CA ARG A 74 13.56 23.61 -10.54
C ARG A 74 14.11 25.00 -10.80
N GLY A 75 13.35 25.81 -11.55
CA GLY A 75 13.75 27.15 -11.96
C GLY A 75 14.63 27.22 -13.21
N LYS A 76 15.05 26.06 -13.77
CA LYS A 76 15.88 25.97 -14.98
C LYS A 76 15.05 25.43 -16.15
N GLU A 77 14.46 26.31 -16.94
CA GLU A 77 13.50 25.91 -17.98
C GLU A 77 14.11 24.97 -19.04
N LYS A 78 15.34 25.25 -19.49
CA LYS A 78 16.04 24.42 -20.50
C LYS A 78 16.29 23.01 -20.00
N ASP A 79 16.78 22.85 -18.74
CA ASP A 79 17.05 21.56 -18.13
C ASP A 79 15.74 20.78 -17.92
N THR A 80 14.69 21.47 -17.48
CA THR A 80 13.35 20.88 -17.30
C THR A 80 12.79 20.37 -18.63
N LYS A 81 12.86 21.16 -19.72
CA LYS A 81 12.42 20.71 -21.06
C LYS A 81 13.21 19.49 -21.54
N LYS A 82 14.53 19.51 -21.34
CA LYS A 82 15.40 18.39 -21.71
C LYS A 82 15.03 17.11 -20.93
N LEU A 83 14.84 17.21 -19.60
CA LEU A 83 14.44 16.09 -18.74
C LEU A 83 13.08 15.51 -19.16
N ILE A 84 12.06 16.34 -19.32
CA ILE A 84 10.72 15.91 -19.71
C ILE A 84 10.75 15.25 -21.10
N SER A 85 11.48 15.84 -22.07
CA SER A 85 11.59 15.28 -23.42
C SER A 85 12.24 13.89 -23.43
N ASN A 86 13.33 13.72 -22.66
CA ASN A 86 14.02 12.43 -22.53
C ASN A 86 13.12 11.38 -21.84
N ASN A 87 12.44 11.78 -20.76
CA ASN A 87 11.51 10.91 -20.05
C ASN A 87 10.38 10.43 -20.97
N PHE A 88 9.75 11.32 -21.73
CA PHE A 88 8.69 10.96 -22.67
C PHE A 88 9.19 10.09 -23.83
N PHE A 89 10.36 10.37 -24.37
CA PHE A 89 10.97 9.58 -25.43
C PHE A 89 11.14 8.12 -25.00
N VAL A 90 11.79 7.92 -23.86
CA VAL A 90 12.00 6.57 -23.32
C VAL A 90 10.68 5.88 -22.96
N LEU A 91 9.78 6.58 -22.30
CA LEU A 91 8.48 6.03 -21.92
C LEU A 91 7.69 5.57 -23.15
N THR A 92 7.71 6.34 -24.23
CA THR A 92 7.07 5.97 -25.50
C THR A 92 7.69 4.70 -26.08
N ILE A 93 9.03 4.62 -26.14
CA ILE A 93 9.72 3.43 -26.63
C ILE A 93 9.42 2.21 -25.75
N SER A 94 9.50 2.34 -24.43
CA SER A 94 9.21 1.24 -23.51
C SER A 94 7.77 0.73 -23.67
N LEU A 95 6.80 1.63 -23.80
CA LEU A 95 5.41 1.26 -24.03
C LEU A 95 5.19 0.61 -25.38
N LEU A 96 5.86 1.05 -26.44
CA LEU A 96 5.79 0.42 -27.77
C LEU A 96 6.38 -1.01 -27.72
N ILE A 97 7.58 -1.18 -27.15
CA ILE A 97 8.21 -2.50 -26.99
C ILE A 97 7.30 -3.41 -26.18
N PHE A 98 6.80 -2.92 -25.03
CA PHE A 98 5.89 -3.70 -24.20
C PHE A 98 4.61 -4.09 -24.94
N SER A 99 3.99 -3.16 -25.68
CA SER A 99 2.75 -3.43 -26.43
C SER A 99 2.96 -4.52 -27.48
N ILE A 100 4.08 -4.47 -28.22
CA ILE A 100 4.42 -5.50 -29.21
C ILE A 100 4.63 -6.86 -28.51
N LEU A 101 5.42 -6.91 -27.47
CA LEU A 101 5.65 -8.14 -26.69
C LEU A 101 4.36 -8.69 -26.08
N TYR A 102 3.52 -7.81 -25.53
CA TYR A 102 2.24 -8.17 -24.95
C TYR A 102 1.32 -8.82 -26.00
N VAL A 103 1.19 -8.20 -27.17
CA VAL A 103 0.37 -8.75 -28.27
C VAL A 103 0.88 -10.11 -28.72
N ILE A 104 2.20 -10.26 -28.87
CA ILE A 104 2.82 -11.55 -29.26
C ILE A 104 2.50 -12.62 -28.21
N VAL A 105 2.78 -12.35 -26.92
CA VAL A 105 2.58 -13.33 -25.84
C VAL A 105 1.09 -13.68 -25.70
N THR A 106 0.20 -12.69 -25.73
CA THR A 106 -1.25 -12.93 -25.58
C THR A 106 -1.91 -13.53 -26.83
N SER A 107 -1.20 -13.63 -27.95
CA SER A 107 -1.66 -14.41 -29.11
C SER A 107 -1.60 -15.92 -28.88
N PHE A 108 -0.70 -16.38 -27.99
CA PHE A 108 -0.54 -17.78 -27.64
C PHE A 108 -1.32 -18.19 -26.38
N ILE A 109 -1.80 -17.21 -25.61
CA ILE A 109 -2.47 -17.45 -24.32
C ILE A 109 -3.83 -16.75 -24.35
N ASN A 110 -4.89 -17.49 -24.05
CA ASN A 110 -6.23 -16.89 -23.97
C ASN A 110 -6.41 -16.11 -22.66
N ILE A 111 -6.22 -14.80 -22.74
CA ILE A 111 -6.38 -13.89 -21.59
C ILE A 111 -7.70 -13.13 -21.76
N PRO A 112 -8.64 -13.24 -20.79
CA PRO A 112 -9.88 -12.46 -20.85
C PRO A 112 -9.54 -10.97 -20.80
N PHE A 113 -10.29 -10.16 -21.56
CA PHE A 113 -10.14 -8.68 -21.61
C PHE A 113 -8.76 -8.18 -22.06
N ARG A 114 -7.99 -8.98 -22.84
CA ARG A 114 -6.61 -8.69 -23.21
C ARG A 114 -6.36 -7.25 -23.71
N TRP A 115 -7.24 -6.72 -24.52
CA TRP A 115 -7.11 -5.36 -25.07
C TRP A 115 -7.38 -4.27 -24.03
N LEU A 116 -8.34 -4.48 -23.15
CA LEU A 116 -8.62 -3.58 -22.03
C LEU A 116 -7.47 -3.54 -21.03
N ILE A 117 -6.88 -4.70 -20.74
CA ILE A 117 -5.70 -4.80 -19.87
C ILE A 117 -4.51 -4.05 -20.47
N LEU A 118 -4.26 -4.17 -21.79
CA LEU A 118 -3.19 -3.42 -22.44
C LEU A 118 -3.41 -1.91 -22.32
N VAL A 119 -4.63 -1.45 -22.57
CA VAL A 119 -5.00 -0.05 -22.46
C VAL A 119 -4.86 0.45 -21.01
N ASP A 120 -5.32 -0.33 -20.02
CA ASP A 120 -5.19 0.00 -18.60
C ASP A 120 -3.71 0.13 -18.18
N ILE A 121 -2.85 -0.80 -18.61
CA ILE A 121 -1.41 -0.73 -18.33
C ILE A 121 -0.80 0.54 -18.91
N ILE A 122 -1.08 0.86 -20.18
CA ILE A 122 -0.53 2.07 -20.85
C ILE A 122 -0.96 3.32 -20.08
N ILE A 123 -2.24 3.42 -19.75
CA ILE A 123 -2.80 4.57 -19.02
C ILE A 123 -2.21 4.65 -17.60
N CYS A 124 -2.08 3.51 -16.92
CA CYS A 124 -1.52 3.45 -15.57
C CYS A 124 -0.05 3.90 -15.55
N VAL A 125 0.76 3.47 -16.52
CA VAL A 125 2.16 3.88 -16.69
C VAL A 125 2.26 5.39 -16.93
N LEU A 126 1.46 5.94 -17.84
CA LEU A 126 1.46 7.37 -18.14
C LEU A 126 0.99 8.20 -16.94
N GLY A 127 -0.11 7.81 -16.31
CA GLY A 127 -0.67 8.49 -15.14
C GLY A 127 0.29 8.47 -13.95
N GLY A 128 0.91 7.33 -13.66
CA GLY A 128 1.92 7.18 -12.61
C GLY A 128 3.14 8.06 -12.85
N ASN A 129 3.64 8.12 -14.09
CA ASN A 129 4.74 8.99 -14.46
C ASN A 129 4.39 10.48 -14.27
N PHE A 130 3.21 10.93 -14.70
CA PHE A 130 2.79 12.33 -14.55
C PHE A 130 2.60 12.72 -13.08
N LEU A 131 2.16 11.79 -12.22
CA LEU A 131 2.11 11.99 -10.78
C LEU A 131 3.50 12.27 -10.19
N GLN A 132 4.52 11.53 -10.63
CA GLN A 132 5.90 11.77 -10.16
C GLN A 132 6.48 13.07 -10.73
N VAL A 133 6.14 13.43 -11.97
CA VAL A 133 6.49 14.73 -12.55
C VAL A 133 5.88 15.88 -11.74
N ALA A 134 4.59 15.79 -11.35
CA ALA A 134 3.94 16.79 -10.51
C ALA A 134 4.66 16.97 -9.17
N ARG A 135 5.07 15.87 -8.54
CA ARG A 135 5.87 15.89 -7.30
C ARG A 135 7.25 16.50 -7.53
N GLY A 136 7.93 16.13 -8.62
CA GLY A 136 9.23 16.69 -9.02
C GLY A 136 9.18 18.21 -9.16
N PHE A 137 8.14 18.75 -9.78
CA PHE A 137 7.89 20.19 -9.86
C PHE A 137 7.52 20.85 -8.52
N GLY A 138 7.27 20.09 -7.46
CA GLY A 138 6.78 20.60 -6.18
C GLY A 138 5.30 21.00 -6.20
N LYS A 139 4.55 20.56 -7.22
CA LYS A 139 3.12 20.83 -7.40
C LYS A 139 2.26 19.84 -6.59
N THR A 140 2.45 19.83 -5.26
CA THR A 140 1.79 18.89 -4.35
C THR A 140 0.28 19.04 -4.31
N LEU A 141 -0.25 20.25 -4.53
CA LEU A 141 -1.70 20.47 -4.65
C LEU A 141 -2.26 19.80 -5.91
N ASP A 142 -1.61 20.00 -7.08
CA ASP A 142 -2.07 19.37 -8.32
C ASP A 142 -1.98 17.82 -8.23
N TYR A 143 -0.95 17.30 -7.56
CA TYR A 143 -0.87 15.88 -7.22
C TYR A 143 -2.09 15.40 -6.40
N SER A 144 -2.45 16.11 -5.34
CA SER A 144 -3.56 15.71 -4.46
C SER A 144 -4.92 15.87 -5.14
N ILE A 145 -5.10 16.93 -5.93
CA ILE A 145 -6.32 17.12 -6.75
C ILE A 145 -6.47 15.95 -7.73
N SER A 146 -5.39 15.54 -8.41
CA SER A 146 -5.46 14.40 -9.33
C SER A 146 -5.82 13.09 -8.62
N CYS A 147 -5.30 12.84 -7.41
CA CYS A 147 -5.70 11.68 -6.60
C CYS A 147 -7.20 11.71 -6.24
N ILE A 148 -7.73 12.87 -5.88
CA ILE A 148 -9.16 13.05 -5.58
C ILE A 148 -10.00 12.85 -6.85
N LEU A 149 -9.58 13.40 -7.98
CA LEU A 149 -10.24 13.19 -9.28
C LEU A 149 -10.26 11.71 -9.66
N THR A 150 -9.14 10.99 -9.48
CA THR A 150 -9.10 9.53 -9.66
C THR A 150 -10.18 8.85 -8.82
N GLY A 151 -10.28 9.20 -7.54
CA GLY A 151 -11.28 8.62 -6.65
C GLY A 151 -12.72 8.91 -7.09
N ILE A 152 -13.03 10.16 -7.39
CA ILE A 152 -14.38 10.57 -7.84
C ILE A 152 -14.73 9.87 -9.16
N THR A 153 -13.80 9.86 -10.12
CA THR A 153 -14.02 9.19 -11.41
C THR A 153 -14.23 7.69 -11.21
N THR A 154 -13.45 7.04 -10.33
CA THR A 154 -13.64 5.63 -10.00
C THR A 154 -15.05 5.37 -9.48
N VAL A 155 -15.56 6.18 -8.54
CA VAL A 155 -16.91 6.01 -7.99
C VAL A 155 -17.96 6.19 -9.07
N VAL A 156 -17.92 7.31 -9.79
CA VAL A 156 -18.93 7.65 -10.82
C VAL A 156 -18.94 6.62 -11.93
N SER A 157 -17.77 6.26 -12.46
CA SER A 157 -17.70 5.28 -13.56
C SER A 157 -18.11 3.86 -13.11
N ASN A 158 -17.78 3.44 -11.88
CA ASN A 158 -18.24 2.16 -11.35
C ASN A 158 -19.79 2.13 -11.20
N ILE A 159 -20.39 3.20 -10.68
CA ILE A 159 -21.85 3.28 -10.58
C ILE A 159 -22.49 3.19 -11.97
N ILE A 160 -21.97 3.91 -12.95
CA ILE A 160 -22.50 3.90 -14.30
C ILE A 160 -22.28 2.54 -14.97
N LEU A 161 -21.04 2.04 -15.01
CA LEU A 161 -20.70 0.85 -15.79
C LEU A 161 -21.14 -0.45 -15.11
N ILE A 162 -21.04 -0.54 -13.79
CA ILE A 162 -21.38 -1.77 -13.06
C ILE A 162 -22.87 -1.79 -12.69
N CYS A 163 -23.41 -0.70 -12.07
CA CYS A 163 -24.77 -0.73 -11.57
C CYS A 163 -25.81 -0.47 -12.68
N HIS A 164 -25.53 0.48 -13.60
CA HIS A 164 -26.49 0.85 -14.64
C HIS A 164 -26.35 -0.03 -15.89
N PHE A 165 -25.12 -0.24 -16.39
CA PHE A 165 -24.88 -1.06 -17.59
C PHE A 165 -24.63 -2.54 -17.30
N GLY A 166 -24.45 -2.96 -16.06
CA GLY A 166 -24.25 -4.38 -15.69
C GLY A 166 -22.97 -5.01 -16.25
N MET A 167 -21.92 -4.22 -16.52
CA MET A 167 -20.72 -4.69 -17.21
C MET A 167 -19.77 -5.58 -16.34
N GLY A 168 -20.12 -5.81 -15.07
CA GLY A 168 -19.34 -6.71 -14.21
C GLY A 168 -17.84 -6.38 -14.14
N ALA A 169 -16.99 -7.41 -14.33
CA ALA A 169 -15.53 -7.28 -14.33
C ALA A 169 -15.00 -6.28 -15.38
N GLU A 170 -15.58 -6.29 -16.57
CA GLU A 170 -15.20 -5.39 -17.65
C GLU A 170 -15.42 -3.92 -17.25
N GLY A 171 -16.60 -3.60 -16.69
CA GLY A 171 -16.91 -2.28 -16.17
C GLY A 171 -15.95 -1.81 -15.09
N MET A 172 -15.50 -2.72 -14.23
CA MET A 172 -14.52 -2.40 -13.20
C MET A 172 -13.15 -2.05 -13.80
N ILE A 173 -12.65 -2.80 -14.79
CA ILE A 173 -11.38 -2.50 -15.47
C ILE A 173 -11.47 -1.17 -16.22
N ILE A 174 -12.56 -0.93 -16.96
CA ILE A 174 -12.77 0.34 -17.67
C ILE A 174 -12.83 1.51 -16.70
N SER A 175 -13.48 1.35 -15.53
CA SER A 175 -13.56 2.39 -14.51
C SER A 175 -12.18 2.77 -13.97
N MET A 176 -11.30 1.78 -13.75
CA MET A 176 -9.93 2.01 -13.31
C MET A 176 -9.10 2.71 -14.39
N ALA A 177 -9.19 2.27 -15.64
CA ALA A 177 -8.52 2.91 -16.76
C ALA A 177 -8.98 4.35 -16.97
N LEU A 178 -10.31 4.61 -16.94
CA LEU A 178 -10.88 5.97 -17.03
C LEU A 178 -10.39 6.88 -15.90
N ALA A 179 -10.36 6.39 -14.67
CA ALA A 179 -9.90 7.16 -13.53
C ALA A 179 -8.42 7.56 -13.67
N ASN A 180 -7.56 6.62 -14.06
CA ASN A 180 -6.14 6.88 -14.33
C ASN A 180 -5.95 7.81 -15.54
N PHE A 181 -6.77 7.67 -16.58
CA PHE A 181 -6.74 8.52 -17.76
C PHE A 181 -7.09 9.98 -17.42
N ILE A 182 -8.18 10.21 -16.70
CA ILE A 182 -8.60 11.56 -16.29
C ILE A 182 -7.57 12.20 -15.36
N CYS A 183 -6.99 11.42 -14.44
CA CYS A 183 -5.87 11.87 -13.61
C CYS A 183 -4.67 12.31 -14.45
N GLY A 184 -4.24 11.46 -15.37
CA GLY A 184 -3.13 11.74 -16.28
C GLY A 184 -3.40 12.95 -17.17
N LEU A 185 -4.59 13.03 -17.77
CA LEU A 185 -5.01 14.15 -18.63
C LEU A 185 -5.03 15.47 -17.87
N TYR A 186 -5.59 15.48 -16.64
CA TYR A 186 -5.56 16.65 -15.78
C TYR A 186 -4.13 17.16 -15.56
N LEU A 187 -3.21 16.26 -15.18
CA LEU A 187 -1.81 16.63 -14.95
C LEU A 187 -1.10 17.04 -16.23
N PHE A 188 -1.34 16.37 -17.35
CA PHE A 188 -0.77 16.70 -18.65
C PHE A 188 -1.11 18.13 -19.07
N ILE A 189 -2.38 18.51 -18.93
CA ILE A 189 -2.88 19.86 -19.25
C ILE A 189 -2.40 20.87 -18.21
N ARG A 190 -2.56 20.57 -16.92
CA ARG A 190 -2.27 21.49 -15.82
C ARG A 190 -0.81 21.86 -15.71
N LEU A 191 0.07 20.89 -15.93
CA LEU A 191 1.53 21.10 -15.94
C LEU A 191 2.05 21.57 -17.31
N LYS A 192 1.17 21.69 -18.30
CA LYS A 192 1.50 22.09 -19.68
C LYS A 192 2.61 21.22 -20.29
N LEU A 193 2.57 19.89 -20.03
CA LEU A 193 3.62 18.96 -20.45
C LEU A 193 3.80 18.96 -21.97
N TYR A 194 2.72 19.16 -22.74
CA TYR A 194 2.76 19.29 -24.19
C TYR A 194 3.68 20.42 -24.72
N LYS A 195 3.94 21.47 -23.89
CA LYS A 195 4.87 22.57 -24.23
C LYS A 195 6.33 22.24 -23.88
N LEU A 196 6.53 21.25 -23.04
CA LEU A 196 7.85 20.84 -22.56
C LEU A 196 8.44 19.67 -23.37
N ILE A 197 7.61 18.94 -24.12
CA ILE A 197 8.05 17.80 -24.92
C ILE A 197 8.64 18.30 -26.25
N ASN A 198 9.92 17.95 -26.47
CA ASN A 198 10.61 18.18 -27.73
C ASN A 198 11.64 17.05 -27.95
N PHE A 199 11.30 16.09 -28.78
CA PHE A 199 12.15 14.93 -29.03
C PHE A 199 13.52 15.25 -29.63
N LYS A 200 13.72 16.46 -30.18
CA LYS A 200 15.03 16.94 -30.65
C LYS A 200 16.02 17.20 -29.50
N LEU A 201 15.53 17.30 -28.26
CA LEU A 201 16.34 17.53 -27.07
C LEU A 201 16.80 16.22 -26.39
N THR A 202 16.67 15.07 -27.07
CA THR A 202 17.09 13.78 -26.53
C THR A 202 18.61 13.77 -26.32
N ASP A 203 19.03 13.34 -25.12
CA ASP A 203 20.44 13.27 -24.72
C ASP A 203 20.73 11.89 -24.12
N THR A 204 21.51 11.11 -24.82
CA THR A 204 21.88 9.75 -24.44
C THR A 204 22.69 9.68 -23.14
N LYS A 205 23.49 10.72 -22.84
CA LYS A 205 24.26 10.77 -21.60
C LYS A 205 23.33 10.95 -20.39
N LEU A 206 22.38 11.88 -20.49
CA LEU A 206 21.37 12.11 -19.46
C LEU A 206 20.53 10.82 -19.24
N LEU A 207 20.10 10.16 -20.31
CA LEU A 207 19.36 8.89 -20.22
C LEU A 207 20.16 7.82 -19.51
N LYS A 208 21.45 7.69 -19.83
CA LYS A 208 22.34 6.71 -19.18
C LYS A 208 22.45 6.97 -17.68
N ASP A 209 22.55 8.24 -17.26
CA ASP A 209 22.62 8.61 -15.86
C ASP A 209 21.30 8.31 -15.13
N MET A 210 20.16 8.60 -15.77
CA MET A 210 18.83 8.29 -15.25
C MET A 210 18.64 6.76 -15.08
N TYR A 211 19.03 5.97 -16.07
CA TYR A 211 18.94 4.50 -15.98
C TYR A 211 19.90 3.90 -14.95
N LYS A 212 21.11 4.43 -14.84
CA LYS A 212 22.06 4.00 -13.80
C LYS A 212 21.50 4.17 -12.40
N TYR A 213 20.63 5.15 -12.20
CA TYR A 213 19.93 5.36 -10.94
C TYR A 213 18.69 4.47 -10.78
N SER A 214 17.88 4.31 -11.83
CA SER A 214 16.57 3.67 -11.72
C SER A 214 16.62 2.14 -11.83
N ILE A 215 17.44 1.56 -12.71
CA ILE A 215 17.53 0.10 -12.90
C ILE A 215 17.83 -0.66 -11.60
N PRO A 216 18.74 -0.21 -10.72
CA PRO A 216 18.97 -0.86 -9.43
C PRO A 216 17.77 -0.86 -8.48
N LEU A 217 16.73 -0.06 -8.74
CA LEU A 217 15.50 -0.04 -7.93
C LEU A 217 14.52 -1.15 -8.31
N ILE A 218 14.59 -1.68 -9.56
CA ILE A 218 13.68 -2.71 -10.06
C ILE A 218 13.67 -3.96 -9.16
N PRO A 219 14.82 -4.58 -8.80
CA PRO A 219 14.84 -5.74 -7.91
C PRO A 219 14.15 -5.46 -6.55
N ASN A 220 14.27 -4.24 -6.03
CA ASN A 220 13.59 -3.86 -4.80
C ASN A 220 12.06 -3.83 -4.98
N SER A 221 11.55 -3.23 -6.06
CA SER A 221 10.11 -3.16 -6.33
C SER A 221 9.51 -4.54 -6.61
N VAL A 222 10.21 -5.38 -7.37
CA VAL A 222 9.82 -6.77 -7.62
C VAL A 222 9.81 -7.59 -6.32
N SER A 223 10.81 -7.42 -5.47
CA SER A 223 10.87 -8.10 -4.17
C SER A 223 9.71 -7.68 -3.27
N TRP A 224 9.37 -6.40 -3.22
CA TRP A 224 8.21 -5.91 -2.50
C TRP A 224 6.90 -6.48 -3.04
N TRP A 225 6.77 -6.60 -4.36
CA TRP A 225 5.61 -7.23 -4.97
C TRP A 225 5.50 -8.70 -4.56
N ILE A 226 6.60 -9.47 -4.63
CA ILE A 226 6.62 -10.88 -4.21
C ILE A 226 6.13 -11.03 -2.77
N VAL A 227 6.66 -10.23 -1.84
CA VAL A 227 6.31 -10.32 -0.41
C VAL A 227 4.84 -10.01 -0.15
N ASN A 228 4.26 -9.04 -0.87
CA ASN A 228 2.94 -8.50 -0.53
C ASN A 228 1.80 -9.08 -1.37
N VAL A 229 2.10 -9.68 -2.52
CA VAL A 229 1.06 -9.95 -3.54
C VAL A 229 1.16 -11.32 -4.19
N SER A 230 2.25 -12.10 -4.00
CA SER A 230 2.42 -13.42 -4.60
C SER A 230 1.33 -14.42 -4.19
N ASP A 231 0.77 -14.26 -3.01
CA ASP A 231 -0.34 -15.07 -2.50
C ASP A 231 -1.49 -15.15 -3.51
N ARG A 232 -1.85 -14.03 -4.15
CA ARG A 232 -2.96 -13.94 -5.11
C ARG A 232 -2.72 -14.78 -6.35
N THR A 233 -1.48 -14.83 -6.82
CA THR A 233 -1.09 -15.68 -7.95
C THR A 233 -1.21 -17.16 -7.57
N ILE A 234 -0.68 -17.55 -6.41
CA ILE A 234 -0.74 -18.94 -5.91
C ILE A 234 -2.19 -19.37 -5.72
N ILE A 235 -3.00 -18.54 -5.07
CA ILE A 235 -4.43 -18.79 -4.84
C ILE A 235 -5.16 -18.96 -6.17
N SER A 236 -4.99 -18.02 -7.11
CA SER A 236 -5.69 -18.05 -8.39
C SER A 236 -5.32 -19.26 -9.21
N PHE A 237 -4.06 -19.67 -9.17
CA PHE A 237 -3.56 -20.82 -9.92
C PHE A 237 -4.02 -22.17 -9.34
N ILE A 238 -4.07 -22.29 -8.00
CA ILE A 238 -4.38 -23.57 -7.33
C ILE A 238 -5.86 -23.69 -6.99
N LEU A 239 -6.50 -22.63 -6.49
CA LEU A 239 -7.88 -22.63 -6.01
C LEU A 239 -8.85 -21.91 -6.95
N GLY A 240 -8.33 -21.19 -7.93
CA GLY A 240 -9.12 -20.43 -8.90
C GLY A 240 -9.40 -18.98 -8.50
N SER A 241 -9.89 -18.19 -9.49
CA SER A 241 -10.15 -16.76 -9.32
C SER A 241 -11.25 -16.44 -8.29
N GLY A 242 -12.21 -17.34 -8.08
CA GLY A 242 -13.24 -17.17 -7.04
C GLY A 242 -12.65 -17.12 -5.63
N ALA A 243 -11.72 -18.03 -5.34
CA ALA A 243 -10.98 -18.02 -4.08
C ALA A 243 -10.14 -16.76 -3.91
N ASN A 244 -9.50 -16.28 -5.00
CA ASN A 244 -8.79 -15.00 -4.96
C ASN A 244 -9.73 -13.84 -4.66
N GLY A 245 -10.96 -13.84 -5.17
CA GLY A 245 -11.96 -12.83 -4.86
C GLY A 245 -12.30 -12.74 -3.37
N LEU A 246 -12.47 -13.90 -2.71
CA LEU A 246 -12.67 -13.96 -1.26
C LEU A 246 -11.45 -13.44 -0.49
N TYR A 247 -10.26 -13.86 -0.89
CA TYR A 247 -9.01 -13.41 -0.27
C TYR A 247 -8.78 -11.90 -0.46
N ALA A 248 -9.08 -11.37 -1.65
CA ALA A 248 -8.96 -9.96 -1.96
C ALA A 248 -9.89 -9.09 -1.10
N ILE A 249 -11.15 -9.52 -0.88
CA ILE A 249 -12.08 -8.85 0.04
C ILE A 249 -11.56 -8.91 1.47
N SER A 250 -11.08 -10.07 1.94
CA SER A 250 -10.52 -10.20 3.28
C SER A 250 -9.35 -9.25 3.53
N ASN A 251 -8.51 -9.01 2.50
CA ASN A 251 -7.36 -8.11 2.59
C ASN A 251 -7.71 -6.62 2.62
N LYS A 252 -8.93 -6.22 2.23
CA LYS A 252 -9.31 -4.80 2.24
C LYS A 252 -9.29 -4.18 3.64
N PHE A 253 -9.66 -4.95 4.66
CA PHE A 253 -9.67 -4.47 6.03
C PHE A 253 -8.24 -4.26 6.59
N PRO A 254 -7.32 -5.23 6.53
CA PRO A 254 -5.93 -5.05 6.97
C PRO A 254 -5.18 -3.95 6.23
N THR A 255 -5.53 -3.65 4.96
CA THR A 255 -4.88 -2.57 4.20
C THR A 255 -5.08 -1.20 4.81
N ILE A 256 -6.11 -0.99 5.63
CA ILE A 256 -6.29 0.24 6.41
C ILE A 256 -5.12 0.44 7.38
N ILE A 257 -4.74 -0.62 8.11
CA ILE A 257 -3.59 -0.61 9.02
C ILE A 257 -2.30 -0.29 8.25
N SER A 258 -2.08 -0.96 7.12
CA SER A 258 -0.90 -0.74 6.27
C SER A 258 -0.82 0.68 5.73
N SER A 259 -1.95 1.26 5.34
CA SER A 259 -2.02 2.64 4.83
C SER A 259 -1.66 3.66 5.91
N LEU A 260 -2.18 3.50 7.12
CA LEU A 260 -1.86 4.35 8.26
C LEU A 260 -0.38 4.20 8.68
N THR A 261 0.14 2.97 8.65
CA THR A 261 1.56 2.70 8.87
C THR A 261 2.44 3.41 7.85
N GLY A 262 2.06 3.39 6.58
CA GLY A 262 2.77 4.07 5.49
C GLY A 262 2.88 5.58 5.71
N VAL A 263 1.80 6.20 6.20
CA VAL A 263 1.80 7.62 6.55
C VAL A 263 2.71 7.92 7.74
N PHE A 264 2.60 7.11 8.79
CA PHE A 264 3.47 7.25 9.96
C PHE A 264 4.95 7.13 9.57
N ASN A 265 5.28 6.18 8.69
CA ASN A 265 6.64 5.94 8.22
C ASN A 265 7.29 7.15 7.53
N LEU A 266 6.52 8.05 6.92
CA LEU A 266 7.08 9.28 6.33
C LEU A 266 7.75 10.17 7.40
N SER A 267 7.10 10.32 8.55
CA SER A 267 7.64 11.10 9.67
C SER A 267 8.67 10.29 10.48
N TRP A 268 8.43 8.98 10.61
CA TRP A 268 9.31 8.11 11.37
C TRP A 268 10.69 7.97 10.73
N SER A 269 10.79 7.90 9.41
CA SER A 269 12.07 7.81 8.70
C SER A 269 12.97 9.02 8.98
N GLU A 270 12.42 10.23 9.03
CA GLU A 270 13.17 11.45 9.37
C GLU A 270 13.58 11.44 10.85
N SER A 271 12.63 11.13 11.75
CA SER A 271 12.91 11.08 13.18
C SER A 271 13.98 10.04 13.54
N ALA A 272 13.91 8.85 12.94
CA ALA A 272 14.90 7.81 13.13
C ALA A 272 16.30 8.25 12.68
N ALA A 273 16.39 8.91 11.52
CA ALA A 273 17.68 9.42 11.00
C ALA A 273 18.29 10.50 11.89
N LEU A 274 17.47 11.38 12.47
CA LEU A 274 17.94 12.44 13.35
C LEU A 274 18.44 11.92 14.71
N HIS A 275 17.78 10.90 15.26
CA HIS A 275 18.08 10.41 16.61
C HIS A 275 19.01 9.20 16.67
N ILE A 276 19.45 8.65 15.53
CA ILE A 276 20.24 7.41 15.48
C ILE A 276 21.57 7.51 16.21
N ASN A 277 22.15 8.70 16.32
CA ASN A 277 23.42 8.97 17.00
C ASN A 277 23.23 9.76 18.31
N SER A 278 22.00 10.00 18.78
CA SER A 278 21.75 10.70 20.03
C SER A 278 22.10 9.82 21.25
N PRO A 279 22.52 10.38 22.38
CA PRO A 279 22.85 9.62 23.60
C PRO A 279 21.66 8.84 24.17
N ASP A 280 20.45 9.35 24.01
CA ASP A 280 19.17 8.82 24.49
C ASP A 280 18.45 7.94 23.44
N ARG A 281 19.12 7.57 22.34
CA ARG A 281 18.53 6.87 21.19
C ARG A 281 17.74 5.61 21.58
N ASP A 282 18.28 4.78 22.49
CA ASP A 282 17.68 3.49 22.86
C ASP A 282 16.37 3.69 23.63
N GLU A 283 16.31 4.73 24.47
CA GLU A 283 15.10 5.14 25.18
C GLU A 283 14.08 5.72 24.21
N PHE A 284 14.49 6.67 23.36
CA PHE A 284 13.64 7.27 22.35
C PHE A 284 13.00 6.22 21.42
N PHE A 285 13.83 5.30 20.86
CA PHE A 285 13.31 4.25 19.97
C PHE A 285 12.41 3.25 20.70
N SER A 286 12.71 2.93 21.96
CA SER A 286 11.86 2.09 22.79
C SER A 286 10.50 2.72 23.07
N ASP A 287 10.47 4.00 23.40
CA ASP A 287 9.24 4.74 23.70
C ASP A 287 8.34 4.88 22.46
N VAL A 288 8.93 5.25 21.31
CA VAL A 288 8.18 5.35 20.06
C VAL A 288 7.67 3.98 19.65
N PHE A 289 8.51 2.94 19.67
CA PHE A 289 8.12 1.58 19.32
C PHE A 289 6.94 1.09 20.19
N ASN A 290 7.05 1.21 21.53
CA ASN A 290 6.01 0.78 22.44
C ASN A 290 4.71 1.58 22.26
N THR A 291 4.79 2.89 22.04
CA THR A 291 3.61 3.75 21.83
C THR A 291 2.88 3.36 20.55
N ILE A 292 3.60 3.24 19.45
CA ILE A 292 3.02 2.91 18.15
C ILE A 292 2.49 1.48 18.14
N MET A 293 3.23 0.52 18.70
CA MET A 293 2.75 -0.85 18.78
C MET A 293 1.49 -0.99 19.63
N LYS A 294 1.36 -0.26 20.75
CA LYS A 294 0.13 -0.21 21.56
C LYS A 294 -1.06 0.33 20.75
N LEU A 295 -0.84 1.40 19.99
CA LEU A 295 -1.87 2.00 19.16
C LEU A 295 -2.35 1.05 18.06
N PHE A 296 -1.43 0.47 17.29
CA PHE A 296 -1.76 -0.41 16.19
C PHE A 296 -2.27 -1.79 16.65
N THR A 297 -1.81 -2.28 17.80
CA THR A 297 -2.39 -3.46 18.46
C THR A 297 -3.85 -3.22 18.82
N ALA A 298 -4.15 -2.11 19.49
CA ALA A 298 -5.52 -1.75 19.84
C ALA A 298 -6.40 -1.60 18.58
N MET A 299 -5.85 -1.03 17.50
CA MET A 299 -6.52 -0.88 16.23
C MET A 299 -6.79 -2.25 15.55
N GLY A 300 -5.81 -3.16 15.57
CA GLY A 300 -5.97 -4.50 15.00
C GLY A 300 -7.02 -5.33 15.75
N VAL A 301 -6.95 -5.37 17.08
CA VAL A 301 -7.96 -6.08 17.89
C VAL A 301 -9.33 -5.40 17.77
N GLY A 302 -9.36 -4.06 17.74
CA GLY A 302 -10.58 -3.28 17.52
C GLY A 302 -11.22 -3.60 16.17
N MET A 303 -10.41 -3.73 15.12
CA MET A 303 -10.90 -4.15 13.80
C MET A 303 -11.55 -5.54 13.87
N ILE A 304 -10.90 -6.53 14.49
CA ILE A 304 -11.46 -7.89 14.65
C ILE A 304 -12.79 -7.81 15.41
N ALA A 305 -12.86 -7.08 16.52
CA ALA A 305 -14.06 -6.96 17.34
C ALA A 305 -15.22 -6.22 16.63
N CYS A 306 -14.92 -5.30 15.72
CA CYS A 306 -15.93 -4.59 14.94
C CYS A 306 -16.46 -5.39 13.74
N MET A 307 -15.70 -6.37 13.21
CA MET A 307 -16.08 -7.10 11.99
C MET A 307 -17.44 -7.79 12.04
N PRO A 308 -17.87 -8.44 13.14
CA PRO A 308 -19.19 -9.05 13.22
C PRO A 308 -20.33 -8.09 12.87
N PHE A 309 -20.15 -6.79 13.14
CA PHE A 309 -21.13 -5.73 12.88
C PHE A 309 -20.92 -5.05 11.53
N VAL A 310 -19.67 -4.78 11.17
CA VAL A 310 -19.31 -4.01 9.97
C VAL A 310 -19.34 -4.86 8.71
N PHE A 311 -18.90 -6.12 8.79
CA PHE A 311 -18.79 -7.00 7.63
C PHE A 311 -20.16 -7.26 6.96
N PRO A 312 -21.26 -7.61 7.69
CA PRO A 312 -22.56 -7.81 7.07
C PRO A 312 -23.17 -6.55 6.45
N LEU A 313 -22.76 -5.35 6.92
CA LEU A 313 -23.22 -4.07 6.36
C LEU A 313 -22.52 -3.73 5.03
N LEU A 314 -21.28 -4.17 4.87
CA LEU A 314 -20.43 -3.78 3.74
C LEU A 314 -20.31 -4.87 2.68
N ILE A 315 -20.47 -6.13 3.05
CA ILE A 315 -20.13 -7.27 2.22
C ILE A 315 -21.36 -8.13 1.97
N ASN A 316 -21.65 -8.39 0.70
CA ASN A 316 -22.74 -9.26 0.31
C ASN A 316 -22.49 -10.71 0.72
N THR A 317 -23.56 -11.45 0.99
CA THR A 317 -23.56 -12.86 1.44
C THR A 317 -22.76 -13.80 0.54
N LYS A 318 -22.64 -13.50 -0.77
CA LYS A 318 -21.81 -14.24 -1.73
C LYS A 318 -20.33 -14.32 -1.31
N TYR A 319 -19.87 -13.40 -0.46
CA TYR A 319 -18.50 -13.31 0.01
C TYR A 319 -18.34 -13.65 1.50
N ASN A 320 -19.33 -14.28 2.12
CA ASN A 320 -19.32 -14.59 3.56
C ASN A 320 -18.07 -15.34 4.03
N ASP A 321 -17.51 -16.21 3.20
CA ASP A 321 -16.30 -16.96 3.55
C ASP A 321 -15.08 -16.06 3.74
N ALA A 322 -15.06 -14.87 3.13
CA ALA A 322 -13.99 -13.89 3.32
C ALA A 322 -13.84 -13.45 4.79
N TYR A 323 -14.93 -13.47 5.55
CA TYR A 323 -14.96 -13.21 6.99
C TYR A 323 -13.93 -14.05 7.75
N ASN A 324 -13.81 -15.32 7.41
CA ASN A 324 -12.99 -16.28 8.15
C ASN A 324 -11.47 -15.98 8.11
N TYR A 325 -10.98 -15.25 7.11
CA TYR A 325 -9.54 -15.02 6.91
C TYR A 325 -9.05 -13.70 7.51
N ILE A 326 -9.99 -12.76 7.81
CA ILE A 326 -9.69 -11.41 8.29
C ILE A 326 -8.81 -11.40 9.55
N PRO A 327 -9.08 -12.19 10.61
CA PRO A 327 -8.29 -12.11 11.84
C PRO A 327 -6.80 -12.40 11.65
N TYR A 328 -6.46 -13.39 10.82
CA TYR A 328 -5.05 -13.74 10.54
C TYR A 328 -4.34 -12.65 9.74
N LEU A 329 -5.03 -12.07 8.75
CA LEU A 329 -4.49 -10.99 7.95
C LEU A 329 -4.31 -9.71 8.76
N VAL A 330 -5.23 -9.40 9.68
CA VAL A 330 -5.11 -8.29 10.63
C VAL A 330 -3.92 -8.51 11.57
N LEU A 331 -3.76 -9.73 12.12
CA LEU A 331 -2.63 -10.08 12.97
C LEU A 331 -1.30 -9.90 12.22
N GLY A 332 -1.23 -10.39 10.97
CA GLY A 332 -0.08 -10.18 10.08
C GLY A 332 0.22 -8.69 9.87
N SER A 333 -0.81 -7.87 9.66
CA SER A 333 -0.64 -6.42 9.49
C SER A 333 -0.07 -5.73 10.71
N VAL A 334 -0.44 -6.18 11.92
CA VAL A 334 0.14 -5.64 13.17
C VAL A 334 1.62 -6.02 13.30
N PHE A 335 2.02 -7.25 12.91
CA PHE A 335 3.44 -7.61 12.85
C PHE A 335 4.19 -6.77 11.80
N ASN A 336 3.54 -6.46 10.67
CA ASN A 336 4.13 -5.61 9.64
C ASN A 336 4.40 -4.18 10.14
N VAL A 337 3.59 -3.64 11.06
CA VAL A 337 3.89 -2.35 11.71
C VAL A 337 5.26 -2.38 12.39
N ALA A 338 5.54 -3.41 13.18
CA ALA A 338 6.83 -3.56 13.85
C ALA A 338 7.99 -3.67 12.83
N ILE A 339 7.78 -4.45 11.76
CA ILE A 339 8.75 -4.59 10.66
C ILE A 339 9.07 -3.23 10.03
N CYS A 340 8.05 -2.41 9.79
CA CYS A 340 8.22 -1.06 9.24
C CYS A 340 9.00 -0.15 10.18
N LEU A 341 8.70 -0.20 11.49
CA LEU A 341 9.45 0.56 12.50
C LEU A 341 10.94 0.19 12.51
N TYR A 342 11.25 -1.10 12.53
CA TYR A 342 12.63 -1.61 12.49
C TYR A 342 13.33 -1.26 11.17
N SER A 343 12.63 -1.29 10.04
CA SER A 343 13.18 -0.94 8.74
C SER A 343 13.78 0.46 8.72
N GLN A 344 13.09 1.44 9.30
CA GLN A 344 13.57 2.83 9.31
C GLN A 344 14.80 3.00 10.18
N ILE A 345 14.95 2.21 11.26
CA ILE A 345 16.15 2.21 12.11
C ILE A 345 17.35 1.64 11.34
N TYR A 346 17.16 0.53 10.60
CA TYR A 346 18.19 0.01 9.72
C TYR A 346 18.61 1.03 8.66
N LEU A 347 17.64 1.68 8.01
CA LEU A 347 17.92 2.68 6.99
C LEU A 347 18.63 3.92 7.56
N ALA A 348 18.29 4.34 8.77
CA ALA A 348 18.99 5.40 9.48
C ALA A 348 20.47 5.04 9.75
N LYS A 349 20.76 3.75 9.99
CA LYS A 349 22.12 3.19 10.10
C LYS A 349 22.77 2.88 8.73
N LYS A 350 22.10 3.15 7.60
CA LYS A 350 22.54 2.81 6.23
C LYS A 350 22.70 1.29 5.99
N LEU A 351 21.93 0.47 6.70
CA LEU A 351 21.94 -0.99 6.64
C LEU A 351 20.84 -1.52 5.73
N SER A 352 20.76 -1.03 4.49
CA SER A 352 19.71 -1.42 3.51
C SER A 352 19.77 -2.91 3.14
N LYS A 353 20.96 -3.52 3.15
CA LYS A 353 21.13 -4.95 2.89
C LYS A 353 20.36 -5.83 3.87
N GLN A 354 20.35 -5.50 5.15
CA GLN A 354 19.60 -6.22 6.19
C GLN A 354 18.10 -6.14 5.96
N VAL A 355 17.61 -4.96 5.54
CA VAL A 355 16.19 -4.79 5.17
C VAL A 355 15.82 -5.70 4.00
N ALA A 356 16.63 -5.73 2.94
CA ALA A 356 16.41 -6.55 1.77
C ALA A 356 16.49 -8.06 2.10
N THR A 357 17.55 -8.49 2.78
CA THR A 357 17.74 -9.91 3.13
C THR A 357 16.60 -10.45 3.98
N THR A 358 16.15 -9.70 4.99
CA THR A 358 15.03 -10.13 5.83
C THR A 358 13.70 -10.17 5.07
N ALA A 359 13.50 -9.27 4.11
CA ALA A 359 12.32 -9.31 3.24
C ALA A 359 12.31 -10.57 2.35
N VAL A 360 13.47 -10.94 1.77
CA VAL A 360 13.59 -12.17 0.99
C VAL A 360 13.30 -13.41 1.85
N ILE A 361 13.83 -13.49 3.08
CA ILE A 361 13.53 -14.58 4.01
C ILE A 361 12.02 -14.67 4.26
N GLY A 362 11.38 -13.53 4.55
CA GLY A 362 9.93 -13.48 4.75
C GLY A 362 9.16 -13.98 3.53
N ALA A 363 9.57 -13.57 2.31
CA ALA A 363 8.95 -14.01 1.06
C ALA A 363 9.09 -15.53 0.85
N VAL A 364 10.26 -16.07 1.07
CA VAL A 364 10.51 -17.53 0.95
C VAL A 364 9.63 -18.31 1.92
N ILE A 365 9.56 -17.90 3.18
CA ILE A 365 8.71 -18.52 4.19
C ILE A 365 7.24 -18.46 3.79
N ASN A 366 6.76 -17.29 3.34
CA ASN A 366 5.38 -17.09 2.89
C ASN A 366 5.05 -18.05 1.73
N ILE A 367 5.86 -18.06 0.69
CA ILE A 367 5.65 -18.90 -0.50
C ILE A 367 5.68 -20.39 -0.14
N LEU A 368 6.66 -20.83 0.66
CA LEU A 368 6.79 -22.25 1.06
C LEU A 368 5.56 -22.72 1.84
N ILE A 369 5.16 -21.97 2.88
CA ILE A 369 4.00 -22.33 3.68
C ILE A 369 2.74 -22.33 2.80
N ASN A 370 2.57 -21.31 1.95
CA ASN A 370 1.41 -21.21 1.10
C ASN A 370 1.32 -22.39 0.13
N ILE A 371 2.38 -22.69 -0.63
CA ILE A 371 2.38 -23.81 -1.60
C ILE A 371 2.15 -25.15 -0.93
N VAL A 372 2.79 -25.40 0.22
CA VAL A 372 2.66 -26.68 0.92
C VAL A 372 1.26 -26.89 1.46
N PHE A 373 0.67 -25.86 2.08
CA PHE A 373 -0.58 -26.03 2.84
C PHE A 373 -1.84 -25.63 2.09
N ILE A 374 -1.76 -24.89 0.96
CA ILE A 374 -2.95 -24.36 0.27
C ILE A 374 -3.92 -25.47 -0.20
N LYS A 375 -3.41 -26.64 -0.59
CA LYS A 375 -4.23 -27.78 -0.99
C LYS A 375 -4.96 -28.45 0.18
N TYR A 376 -4.46 -28.30 1.42
CA TYR A 376 -5.00 -28.93 2.63
C TYR A 376 -5.97 -28.04 3.38
N ILE A 377 -5.62 -26.75 3.55
CA ILE A 377 -6.39 -25.80 4.36
C ILE A 377 -6.90 -24.60 3.55
N GLY A 378 -6.81 -24.66 2.21
CA GLY A 378 -7.36 -23.64 1.33
C GLY A 378 -6.80 -22.24 1.60
N LEU A 379 -7.66 -21.24 1.60
CA LEU A 379 -7.29 -19.83 1.81
C LEU A 379 -6.69 -19.52 3.18
N TYR A 380 -6.92 -20.39 4.18
CA TYR A 380 -6.23 -20.25 5.47
C TYR A 380 -4.71 -20.34 5.32
N ALA A 381 -4.20 -21.12 4.35
CA ALA A 381 -2.78 -21.23 4.10
C ALA A 381 -2.18 -19.87 3.74
N ALA A 382 -2.83 -19.12 2.86
CA ALA A 382 -2.37 -17.80 2.46
C ALA A 382 -2.43 -16.76 3.60
N ALA A 383 -3.52 -16.75 4.37
CA ALA A 383 -3.68 -15.83 5.48
C ALA A 383 -2.69 -16.12 6.63
N ILE A 384 -2.50 -17.39 6.96
CA ILE A 384 -1.60 -17.84 8.03
C ILE A 384 -0.13 -17.70 7.58
N SER A 385 0.22 -18.03 6.33
CA SER A 385 1.59 -17.86 5.81
C SER A 385 2.05 -16.42 5.88
N THR A 386 1.15 -15.48 5.57
CA THR A 386 1.42 -14.03 5.68
C THR A 386 1.66 -13.64 7.14
N ALA A 387 0.81 -14.09 8.08
CA ALA A 387 1.00 -13.81 9.50
C ALA A 387 2.31 -14.41 10.05
N ILE A 388 2.62 -15.67 9.72
CA ILE A 388 3.84 -16.35 10.17
C ILE A 388 5.09 -15.69 9.58
N SER A 389 5.12 -15.39 8.29
CA SER A 389 6.28 -14.78 7.64
C SER A 389 6.57 -13.39 8.23
N TYR A 390 5.55 -12.58 8.48
CA TYR A 390 5.72 -11.29 9.15
C TYR A 390 6.15 -11.45 10.61
N PHE A 391 5.61 -12.43 11.32
CA PHE A 391 6.04 -12.73 12.68
C PHE A 391 7.53 -13.12 12.74
N VAL A 392 7.97 -14.04 11.89
CA VAL A 392 9.37 -14.47 11.82
C VAL A 392 10.28 -13.29 11.44
N MET A 393 9.89 -12.50 10.45
CA MET A 393 10.64 -11.33 10.02
C MET A 393 10.74 -10.27 11.14
N MET A 394 9.65 -10.04 11.88
CA MET A 394 9.63 -9.17 13.06
C MET A 394 10.60 -9.65 14.14
N LEU A 395 10.57 -10.93 14.49
CA LEU A 395 11.44 -11.53 15.48
C LEU A 395 12.92 -11.44 15.07
N TYR A 396 13.22 -11.81 13.83
CA TYR A 396 14.58 -11.73 13.30
C TYR A 396 15.10 -10.29 13.40
N ARG A 397 14.33 -9.30 12.93
CA ARG A 397 14.74 -7.89 13.01
C ARG A 397 14.91 -7.40 14.43
N HIS A 398 14.04 -7.80 15.34
CA HIS A 398 14.16 -7.45 16.75
C HIS A 398 15.48 -7.97 17.37
N ILE A 399 15.83 -9.22 17.08
CA ILE A 399 17.06 -9.84 17.58
C ILE A 399 18.30 -9.21 16.94
N ASP A 400 18.31 -9.04 15.62
CA ASP A 400 19.46 -8.50 14.90
C ASP A 400 19.70 -7.02 15.20
N LEU A 401 18.64 -6.23 15.38
CA LEU A 401 18.76 -4.81 15.75
C LEU A 401 19.42 -4.56 17.11
N LYS A 402 19.39 -5.52 18.03
CA LYS A 402 20.08 -5.40 19.33
C LYS A 402 21.57 -5.13 19.19
N LYS A 403 22.19 -5.49 18.06
CA LYS A 403 23.58 -5.17 17.74
C LYS A 403 23.82 -3.67 17.54
N TYR A 404 22.78 -2.90 17.25
CA TYR A 404 22.87 -1.49 16.86
C TYR A 404 22.09 -0.57 17.81
N VAL A 405 20.91 -0.99 18.22
CA VAL A 405 19.96 -0.24 19.06
C VAL A 405 19.23 -1.22 19.96
N ASN A 406 19.19 -0.94 21.26
CA ASN A 406 18.52 -1.82 22.22
C ASN A 406 17.09 -1.36 22.49
N ILE A 407 16.13 -1.90 21.72
CA ILE A 407 14.72 -1.60 21.87
C ILE A 407 14.13 -2.47 22.98
N LYS A 408 13.73 -1.85 24.08
CA LYS A 408 13.11 -2.53 25.23
C LYS A 408 11.60 -2.62 25.03
N ILE A 409 11.09 -3.84 24.93
CA ILE A 409 9.65 -4.13 24.87
C ILE A 409 9.19 -4.60 26.25
N SER A 410 8.11 -4.03 26.75
CA SER A 410 7.53 -4.45 28.03
C SER A 410 7.01 -5.87 27.94
N LYS A 411 7.46 -6.77 28.82
CA LYS A 411 6.95 -8.16 28.90
C LYS A 411 5.43 -8.21 29.11
N GLY A 412 4.90 -7.32 29.96
CA GLY A 412 3.46 -7.23 30.18
C GLY A 412 2.67 -6.82 28.92
N PHE A 413 3.27 -5.98 28.05
CA PHE A 413 2.63 -5.62 26.77
C PHE A 413 2.51 -6.84 25.85
N ILE A 414 3.57 -7.64 25.71
CA ILE A 414 3.57 -8.83 24.85
C ILE A 414 2.51 -9.83 25.37
N THR A 415 2.52 -10.14 26.66
CA THR A 415 1.56 -11.07 27.27
C THR A 415 0.12 -10.60 27.07
N ASN A 416 -0.16 -9.32 27.37
CA ASN A 416 -1.49 -8.74 27.18
C ASN A 416 -1.93 -8.76 25.71
N THR A 417 -1.00 -8.51 24.77
CA THR A 417 -1.29 -8.56 23.33
C THR A 417 -1.68 -9.99 22.91
N ILE A 418 -0.93 -10.99 23.35
CA ILE A 418 -1.25 -12.40 23.04
C ILE A 418 -2.64 -12.77 23.61
N ILE A 419 -2.89 -12.44 24.87
CA ILE A 419 -4.16 -12.74 25.52
C ILE A 419 -5.33 -12.10 24.78
N ILE A 420 -5.26 -10.80 24.50
CA ILE A 420 -6.38 -10.07 23.90
C ILE A 420 -6.64 -10.49 22.46
N PHE A 421 -5.59 -10.78 21.66
CA PHE A 421 -5.78 -11.31 20.30
C PHE A 421 -6.39 -12.70 20.34
N SER A 422 -5.88 -13.61 21.19
CA SER A 422 -6.43 -14.96 21.32
C SER A 422 -7.88 -14.94 21.78
N TYR A 423 -8.21 -14.13 22.77
CA TYR A 423 -9.56 -13.91 23.26
C TYR A 423 -10.49 -13.38 22.15
N SER A 424 -10.08 -12.30 21.48
CA SER A 424 -10.89 -11.67 20.45
C SER A 424 -11.10 -12.58 19.23
N ILE A 425 -10.07 -13.32 18.80
CA ILE A 425 -10.18 -14.29 17.71
C ILE A 425 -11.10 -15.46 18.11
N PHE A 426 -10.97 -15.95 19.33
CA PHE A 426 -11.85 -17.03 19.82
C PHE A 426 -13.32 -16.62 19.77
N LEU A 427 -13.67 -15.45 20.31
CA LEU A 427 -15.04 -14.94 20.30
C LEU A 427 -15.54 -14.62 18.87
N TYR A 428 -14.69 -14.12 18.00
CA TYR A 428 -14.99 -13.83 16.60
C TYR A 428 -15.58 -15.05 15.86
N TYR A 429 -15.05 -16.24 16.11
CA TYR A 429 -15.50 -17.46 15.46
C TYR A 429 -16.74 -18.10 16.10
N GLN A 430 -17.16 -17.67 17.28
CA GLN A 430 -18.40 -18.17 17.90
C GLN A 430 -19.66 -17.67 17.16
N ARG A 431 -19.55 -16.56 16.43
CA ARG A 431 -20.65 -15.94 15.65
C ARG A 431 -21.93 -15.69 16.48
N ASP A 432 -21.80 -15.52 17.77
CA ASP A 432 -22.88 -15.19 18.69
C ASP A 432 -22.93 -13.68 18.95
N ASN A 433 -24.11 -13.07 18.82
CA ASN A 433 -24.25 -11.62 18.91
C ASN A 433 -23.91 -11.09 20.32
N LEU A 434 -24.25 -11.79 21.39
CA LEU A 434 -23.96 -11.37 22.74
C LEU A 434 -22.44 -11.42 22.98
N LEU A 435 -21.80 -12.52 22.58
CA LEU A 435 -20.35 -12.66 22.70
C LEU A 435 -19.59 -11.63 21.87
N ASN A 436 -20.10 -11.26 20.69
CA ASN A 436 -19.51 -10.19 19.86
C ASN A 436 -19.62 -8.82 20.53
N ILE A 437 -20.74 -8.50 21.19
CA ILE A 437 -20.90 -7.26 21.97
C ILE A 437 -19.94 -7.26 23.17
N ILE A 438 -19.84 -8.37 23.90
CA ILE A 438 -18.89 -8.51 25.00
C ILE A 438 -17.45 -8.29 24.51
N ASN A 439 -17.07 -8.93 23.38
CA ASN A 439 -15.77 -8.74 22.77
C ASN A 439 -15.49 -7.29 22.44
N LEU A 440 -16.45 -6.59 21.83
CA LEU A 440 -16.31 -5.17 21.47
C LEU A 440 -16.08 -4.30 22.72
N ILE A 441 -16.88 -4.51 23.78
CA ILE A 441 -16.75 -3.77 25.05
C ILE A 441 -15.37 -4.00 25.67
N VAL A 442 -14.95 -5.27 25.79
CA VAL A 442 -13.64 -5.62 26.38
C VAL A 442 -12.49 -5.02 25.57
N VAL A 443 -12.57 -5.06 24.24
CA VAL A 443 -11.54 -4.49 23.36
C VAL A 443 -11.51 -2.97 23.45
N VAL A 444 -12.63 -2.28 23.55
CA VAL A 444 -12.69 -0.82 23.74
C VAL A 444 -12.06 -0.43 25.07
N ILE A 445 -12.38 -1.15 26.15
CA ILE A 445 -11.77 -0.93 27.47
C ILE A 445 -10.26 -1.17 27.41
N TYR A 446 -9.82 -2.26 26.78
CA TYR A 446 -8.40 -2.58 26.59
C TYR A 446 -7.69 -1.45 25.80
N ALA A 447 -8.27 -1.02 24.68
CA ALA A 447 -7.70 0.03 23.82
C ALA A 447 -7.54 1.35 24.59
N TYR A 448 -8.51 1.72 25.42
CA TYR A 448 -8.43 2.87 26.30
C TYR A 448 -7.33 2.73 27.34
N LEU A 449 -7.31 1.61 28.09
CA LEU A 449 -6.35 1.40 29.18
C LEU A 449 -4.90 1.38 28.69
N ILE A 450 -4.61 0.72 27.56
CA ILE A 450 -3.25 0.59 27.06
C ILE A 450 -2.73 1.90 26.44
N ASN A 451 -3.62 2.74 25.91
CA ASN A 451 -3.28 4.00 25.25
C ASN A 451 -3.59 5.25 26.10
N ARG A 452 -4.03 5.10 27.35
CA ARG A 452 -4.49 6.23 28.19
C ARG A 452 -3.48 7.37 28.32
N LYS A 453 -2.18 7.05 28.46
CA LYS A 453 -1.13 8.07 28.54
C LYS A 453 -1.01 8.88 27.26
N PHE A 454 -1.03 8.21 26.12
CA PHE A 454 -0.97 8.84 24.81
C PHE A 454 -2.20 9.71 24.54
N LEU A 455 -3.41 9.19 24.81
CA LEU A 455 -4.67 9.92 24.66
C LEU A 455 -4.69 11.17 25.53
N PHE A 456 -4.30 11.06 26.81
CA PHE A 456 -4.30 12.18 27.73
C PHE A 456 -3.28 13.27 27.36
N SER A 457 -2.07 12.87 26.92
CA SER A 457 -1.04 13.82 26.47
C SER A 457 -1.48 14.57 25.20
N THR A 458 -2.08 13.86 24.25
CA THR A 458 -2.60 14.45 23.01
C THR A 458 -3.74 15.42 23.28
N PHE A 459 -4.69 15.04 24.15
CA PHE A 459 -5.80 15.89 24.55
C PHE A 459 -5.32 17.17 25.25
N LYS A 460 -4.36 17.06 26.18
CA LYS A 460 -3.75 18.21 26.85
C LYS A 460 -3.06 19.16 25.87
N THR A 461 -2.39 18.62 24.85
CA THR A 461 -1.72 19.41 23.82
C THR A 461 -2.72 20.18 22.96
N ILE A 462 -3.84 19.53 22.57
CA ILE A 462 -4.91 20.16 21.79
C ILE A 462 -5.58 21.28 22.59
N LEU A 463 -5.95 21.01 23.85
CA LEU A 463 -6.54 22.02 24.74
C LEU A 463 -5.60 23.21 24.98
N GLY A 464 -4.29 22.95 25.13
CA GLY A 464 -3.29 24.00 25.30
C GLY A 464 -3.13 24.89 24.08
N LYS A 465 -3.34 24.33 22.86
CA LYS A 465 -3.35 25.11 21.61
C LYS A 465 -4.65 25.92 21.42
N LEU A 466 -5.79 25.39 21.85
CA LEU A 466 -7.09 26.09 21.79
C LEU A 466 -7.16 27.27 22.79
N LYS A 467 -6.49 27.16 23.93
CA LYS A 467 -6.41 28.26 24.92
C LYS A 467 -5.41 29.38 24.53
N ARG A 468 -4.55 29.14 23.51
CA ARG A 468 -3.59 30.13 23.01
C ARG A 468 -4.04 30.86 21.74
N LYS A 469 -5.21 30.54 21.22
CA LYS A 469 -5.97 31.29 20.22
C LYS A 469 -7.07 32.12 20.85
#